data_8429282826b719e5d6db775c542d82a3
#
_entry.id   8429282826b719e5d6db775c542d82a3
#
_cell.length_a   1.000
_cell.length_b   1.000
_cell.length_c   1.000
_cell.angle_alpha   90.00
_cell.angle_beta   90.00
_cell.angle_gamma   90.00
#
_symmetry.space_group_name_H-M   'P 1'
#
loop_
_entity.id
_entity.type
_entity.pdbx_description
1 polymer ?
#
loop_
_entity_poly.entity_id
_entity_poly.type
_entity_poly.pdbx_seq_one_letter_code
_entity_poly.pdbx_strand_id
1 'polypeptide(L)'
;MQVVAINDPFIPLDYMVYMFKYDSTHGQFKGEVKEDGKFLYVNSMKITVFNERDPAAINWASAGAEYIVESTGVFTTQDKAVVHTKGGAKKVIISAPSADAPMFVMGVNEDKYDKSLTVVSNASCTTNCLAPLAKVINDNFGIIEGRINSPVLLITLPNITRFNDHCSRHNCHPKDS
;
A
#
# COMPACT_ATOMS: atom_id res chain seq x y z
N MET A 1 -7.44 15.44 -1.63
CA MET A 1 -7.09 14.38 -2.60
C MET A 1 -8.38 13.86 -3.20
N GLN A 2 -8.40 13.61 -4.50
CA GLN A 2 -9.58 13.12 -5.23
C GLN A 2 -9.18 11.90 -6.05
N VAL A 3 -10.00 10.86 -6.04
CA VAL A 3 -9.85 9.71 -6.93
C VAL A 3 -10.39 10.10 -8.30
N VAL A 4 -9.55 10.03 -9.33
CA VAL A 4 -9.89 10.45 -10.71
C VAL A 4 -9.92 9.28 -11.69
N ALA A 5 -9.24 8.17 -11.34
CA ALA A 5 -9.19 6.97 -12.15
C ALA A 5 -9.09 5.70 -11.31
N ILE A 6 -9.58 4.60 -11.86
CA ILE A 6 -9.39 3.23 -11.38
C ILE A 6 -9.01 2.39 -12.59
N ASN A 7 -8.11 1.42 -12.39
CA ASN A 7 -7.86 0.36 -13.37
C ASN A 7 -8.10 -0.99 -12.71
N ASP A 8 -8.99 -1.77 -13.29
CA ASP A 8 -9.21 -3.16 -12.90
C ASP A 8 -9.56 -3.98 -14.16
N PRO A 9 -8.69 -4.91 -14.55
CA PRO A 9 -8.90 -5.72 -15.76
C PRO A 9 -9.87 -6.88 -15.58
N PHE A 10 -10.38 -7.14 -14.38
CA PHE A 10 -11.15 -8.35 -14.07
C PHE A 10 -12.59 -8.07 -13.67
N ILE A 11 -12.85 -6.92 -13.06
CA ILE A 11 -14.16 -6.59 -12.51
C ILE A 11 -14.92 -5.68 -13.47
N PRO A 12 -16.10 -6.10 -13.96
CA PRO A 12 -16.94 -5.27 -14.79
C PRO A 12 -17.52 -4.09 -13.99
N LEU A 13 -17.82 -3.00 -14.68
CA LEU A 13 -18.16 -1.72 -14.07
C LEU A 13 -19.46 -1.75 -13.25
N ASP A 14 -20.47 -2.49 -13.71
CA ASP A 14 -21.72 -2.73 -12.98
C ASP A 14 -21.48 -3.43 -11.65
N TYR A 15 -20.54 -4.38 -11.62
CA TYR A 15 -20.16 -5.07 -10.41
C TYR A 15 -19.32 -4.20 -9.48
N MET A 16 -18.50 -3.28 -10.02
CA MET A 16 -17.82 -2.27 -9.20
C MET A 16 -18.81 -1.38 -8.43
N VAL A 17 -19.90 -0.97 -9.09
CA VAL A 17 -20.99 -0.21 -8.45
C VAL A 17 -21.58 -1.01 -7.29
N TYR A 18 -21.86 -2.30 -7.50
CA TYR A 18 -22.39 -3.17 -6.48
C TYR A 18 -21.42 -3.31 -5.29
N MET A 19 -20.15 -3.62 -5.56
CA MET A 19 -19.13 -3.79 -4.52
C MET A 19 -18.91 -2.52 -3.71
N PHE A 20 -18.89 -1.36 -4.36
CA PHE A 20 -18.74 -0.08 -3.68
C PHE A 20 -19.94 0.26 -2.79
N LYS A 21 -21.13 -0.07 -3.26
CA LYS A 21 -22.38 0.22 -2.54
C LYS A 21 -22.58 -0.67 -1.33
N TYR A 22 -22.14 -1.93 -1.41
CA TYR A 22 -22.38 -2.94 -0.38
C TYR A 22 -21.05 -3.51 0.14
N ASP A 23 -20.38 -2.74 0.99
CA ASP A 23 -19.15 -3.16 1.65
C ASP A 23 -19.46 -3.85 2.98
N SER A 24 -18.97 -5.07 3.17
CA SER A 24 -19.21 -5.84 4.39
C SER A 24 -18.43 -5.32 5.59
N THR A 25 -17.32 -4.60 5.37
CA THR A 25 -16.48 -4.04 6.45
C THR A 25 -16.99 -2.67 6.89
N HIS A 26 -17.26 -1.78 5.94
CA HIS A 26 -17.63 -0.39 6.21
C HIS A 26 -19.14 -0.16 6.16
N GLY A 27 -19.91 -1.19 5.79
CA GLY A 27 -21.36 -1.11 5.65
C GLY A 27 -21.81 -0.51 4.31
N GLN A 28 -23.10 -0.34 4.17
CA GLN A 28 -23.67 0.20 2.94
C GLN A 28 -23.29 1.67 2.76
N PHE A 29 -22.81 2.01 1.55
CA PHE A 29 -22.46 3.39 1.22
C PHE A 29 -23.70 4.29 1.22
N LYS A 30 -23.63 5.39 1.98
CA LYS A 30 -24.72 6.38 2.10
C LYS A 30 -24.52 7.49 1.05
N GLY A 31 -24.85 7.20 -0.19
CA GLY A 31 -24.71 8.12 -1.31
C GLY A 31 -25.14 7.49 -2.61
N GLU A 32 -25.04 8.24 -3.70
CA GLU A 32 -25.32 7.75 -5.03
C GLU A 32 -24.07 7.13 -5.66
N VAL A 33 -24.21 5.91 -6.19
CA VAL A 33 -23.18 5.25 -7.00
C VAL A 33 -23.84 4.75 -8.27
N LYS A 34 -23.31 5.16 -9.42
CA LYS A 34 -23.81 4.77 -10.75
C LYS A 34 -22.67 4.68 -11.75
N GLU A 35 -22.94 4.12 -12.91
CA GLU A 35 -22.01 4.01 -14.03
C GLU A 35 -22.70 4.42 -15.34
N ASP A 36 -21.91 4.67 -16.38
CA ASP A 36 -22.37 4.96 -17.73
C ASP A 36 -21.62 4.17 -18.82
N GLY A 37 -21.10 2.99 -18.46
CA GLY A 37 -20.33 2.10 -19.33
C GLY A 37 -18.84 2.41 -19.45
N LYS A 38 -18.39 3.61 -19.02
CA LYS A 38 -16.98 4.01 -19.06
C LYS A 38 -16.51 4.70 -17.79
N PHE A 39 -17.41 5.31 -17.07
CA PHE A 39 -17.10 6.09 -15.87
C PHE A 39 -17.90 5.57 -14.69
N LEU A 40 -17.25 5.52 -13.55
CA LEU A 40 -17.87 5.32 -12.26
C LEU A 40 -18.17 6.69 -11.64
N TYR A 41 -19.39 6.89 -11.19
CA TYR A 41 -19.81 8.09 -10.49
C TYR A 41 -20.07 7.76 -9.02
N VAL A 42 -19.38 8.45 -8.14
CA VAL A 42 -19.60 8.38 -6.68
C VAL A 42 -20.04 9.75 -6.21
N ASN A 43 -21.31 9.90 -5.88
CA ASN A 43 -21.95 11.19 -5.73
C ASN A 43 -21.77 12.07 -7.00
N SER A 44 -21.14 13.24 -6.86
CA SER A 44 -20.80 14.13 -7.98
C SER A 44 -19.43 13.87 -8.60
N MET A 45 -18.63 12.93 -8.06
CA MET A 45 -17.29 12.65 -8.56
C MET A 45 -17.34 11.68 -9.74
N LYS A 46 -16.76 12.11 -10.85
CA LYS A 46 -16.58 11.29 -12.05
C LYS A 46 -15.20 10.63 -12.00
N ILE A 47 -15.17 9.31 -12.11
CA ILE A 47 -13.97 8.48 -12.04
C ILE A 47 -13.83 7.72 -13.36
N THR A 48 -12.69 7.87 -14.04
CA THR A 48 -12.39 7.12 -15.26
C THR A 48 -12.04 5.69 -14.91
N VAL A 49 -12.63 4.71 -15.60
CA VAL A 49 -12.32 3.30 -15.40
C VAL A 49 -11.55 2.77 -16.60
N PHE A 50 -10.37 2.20 -16.34
CA PHE A 50 -9.54 1.49 -17.29
C PHE A 50 -9.62 -0.01 -17.03
N ASN A 51 -9.40 -0.84 -18.06
CA ASN A 51 -9.42 -2.30 -17.98
C ASN A 51 -8.15 -2.90 -18.60
N GLU A 52 -6.99 -2.28 -18.32
CA GLU A 52 -5.71 -2.69 -18.89
C GLU A 52 -5.00 -3.69 -17.97
N ARG A 53 -4.49 -4.79 -18.55
CA ARG A 53 -3.71 -5.79 -17.81
C ARG A 53 -2.24 -5.39 -17.69
N ASP A 54 -1.71 -4.70 -18.70
CA ASP A 54 -0.35 -4.17 -18.68
C ASP A 54 -0.36 -2.76 -18.07
N PRO A 55 0.31 -2.54 -16.95
CA PRO A 55 0.38 -1.22 -16.33
C PRO A 55 1.02 -0.16 -17.25
N ALA A 56 1.83 -0.55 -18.24
CA ALA A 56 2.40 0.39 -19.21
C ALA A 56 1.36 0.93 -20.21
N ALA A 57 0.26 0.21 -20.42
CA ALA A 57 -0.79 0.61 -21.36
C ALA A 57 -1.81 1.57 -20.72
N ILE A 58 -1.81 1.74 -19.40
CA ILE A 58 -2.76 2.59 -18.70
C ILE A 58 -2.40 4.05 -18.91
N ASN A 59 -3.28 4.82 -19.53
CA ASN A 59 -3.07 6.25 -19.76
C ASN A 59 -3.56 7.09 -18.58
N TRP A 60 -2.78 7.08 -17.48
CA TRP A 60 -3.08 7.86 -16.28
C TRP A 60 -3.17 9.35 -16.52
N ALA A 61 -2.35 9.87 -17.44
CA ALA A 61 -2.34 11.29 -17.79
C ALA A 61 -3.68 11.75 -18.36
N SER A 62 -4.38 10.91 -19.13
CA SER A 62 -5.69 11.27 -19.72
C SER A 62 -6.77 11.50 -18.65
N ALA A 63 -6.63 10.88 -17.50
CA ALA A 63 -7.53 11.05 -16.35
C ALA A 63 -7.02 12.10 -15.35
N GLY A 64 -5.82 12.66 -15.56
CA GLY A 64 -5.18 13.59 -14.63
C GLY A 64 -4.69 12.92 -13.33
N ALA A 65 -4.43 11.61 -13.35
CA ALA A 65 -3.94 10.88 -12.20
C ALA A 65 -2.42 11.06 -12.04
N GLU A 66 -2.01 11.75 -10.99
CA GLU A 66 -0.59 12.01 -10.70
C GLU A 66 0.01 10.99 -9.72
N TYR A 67 -0.79 10.49 -8.79
CA TYR A 67 -0.41 9.53 -7.76
C TYR A 67 -1.17 8.24 -7.97
N ILE A 68 -0.43 7.13 -8.08
CA ILE A 68 -1.03 5.82 -8.30
C ILE A 68 -0.84 4.97 -7.04
N VAL A 69 -1.91 4.36 -6.58
CA VAL A 69 -1.86 3.31 -5.56
C VAL A 69 -1.88 1.97 -6.28
N GLU A 70 -0.75 1.27 -6.25
CA GLU A 70 -0.59 -0.07 -6.80
C GLU A 70 -1.07 -1.09 -5.77
N SER A 71 -2.27 -1.63 -5.96
CA SER A 71 -2.96 -2.49 -5.00
C SER A 71 -3.22 -3.90 -5.52
N THR A 72 -2.57 -4.31 -6.60
CA THR A 72 -2.78 -5.64 -7.20
C THR A 72 -2.10 -6.76 -6.43
N GLY A 73 -1.05 -6.46 -5.67
CA GLY A 73 -0.18 -7.44 -5.04
C GLY A 73 0.78 -8.16 -5.99
N VAL A 74 0.81 -7.78 -7.27
CA VAL A 74 1.66 -8.39 -8.32
C VAL A 74 2.88 -7.54 -8.61
N PHE A 75 2.72 -6.22 -8.68
CA PHE A 75 3.80 -5.27 -9.02
C PHE A 75 4.41 -4.67 -7.76
N THR A 76 5.02 -5.53 -6.93
CA THR A 76 5.50 -5.18 -5.57
C THR A 76 6.96 -4.76 -5.51
N THR A 77 7.69 -4.71 -6.63
CA THR A 77 9.07 -4.23 -6.72
C THR A 77 9.15 -2.88 -7.43
N GLN A 78 10.23 -2.12 -7.20
CA GLN A 78 10.41 -0.81 -7.83
C GLN A 78 10.33 -0.90 -9.35
N ASP A 79 11.05 -1.86 -9.96
CA ASP A 79 11.09 -2.04 -11.42
C ASP A 79 9.73 -2.33 -12.04
N LYS A 80 8.89 -3.09 -11.33
CA LYS A 80 7.54 -3.40 -11.77
C LYS A 80 6.57 -2.22 -11.56
N ALA A 81 6.66 -1.55 -10.43
CA ALA A 81 5.76 -0.47 -10.09
C ALA A 81 6.06 0.83 -10.86
N VAL A 82 7.34 1.11 -11.14
CA VAL A 82 7.74 2.30 -11.90
C VAL A 82 7.14 2.35 -13.31
N VAL A 83 6.69 1.21 -13.83
CA VAL A 83 6.06 1.14 -15.16
C VAL A 83 4.83 2.03 -15.28
N HIS A 84 4.10 2.27 -14.18
CA HIS A 84 2.96 3.20 -14.15
C HIS A 84 3.35 4.65 -14.53
N THR A 85 4.61 5.03 -14.35
CA THR A 85 5.09 6.37 -14.75
C THR A 85 5.08 6.58 -16.27
N LYS A 86 5.15 5.50 -17.05
CA LYS A 86 5.02 5.56 -18.51
C LYS A 86 3.64 6.06 -18.93
N GLY A 87 2.61 5.78 -18.13
CA GLY A 87 1.26 6.29 -18.31
C GLY A 87 1.03 7.73 -17.84
N GLY A 88 2.08 8.39 -17.32
CA GLY A 88 2.03 9.78 -16.86
C GLY A 88 1.92 9.97 -15.35
N ALA A 89 2.01 8.90 -14.56
CA ALA A 89 2.05 9.01 -13.11
C ALA A 89 3.37 9.66 -12.64
N LYS A 90 3.28 10.52 -11.62
CA LYS A 90 4.45 11.14 -10.97
C LYS A 90 5.00 10.29 -9.84
N LYS A 91 4.12 9.60 -9.13
CA LYS A 91 4.45 8.78 -7.94
C LYS A 91 3.63 7.51 -7.93
N VAL A 92 4.24 6.43 -7.43
CA VAL A 92 3.56 5.15 -7.23
C VAL A 92 3.72 4.71 -5.78
N ILE A 93 2.63 4.36 -5.16
CA ILE A 93 2.57 3.83 -3.79
C ILE A 93 2.14 2.36 -3.86
N ILE A 94 3.03 1.46 -3.51
CA ILE A 94 2.73 0.03 -3.42
C ILE A 94 1.99 -0.23 -2.11
N SER A 95 0.76 -0.78 -2.18
CA SER A 95 -0.03 -1.11 -0.99
C SER A 95 0.28 -2.51 -0.42
N ALA A 96 1.54 -2.90 -0.48
CA ALA A 96 2.07 -4.19 -0.02
C ALA A 96 3.53 -4.05 0.40
N PRO A 97 4.10 -5.00 1.14
CA PRO A 97 5.54 -5.04 1.38
C PRO A 97 6.31 -5.11 0.07
N SER A 98 7.40 -4.38 -0.01
CA SER A 98 8.31 -4.40 -1.16
C SER A 98 9.67 -4.94 -0.75
N ALA A 99 10.33 -5.65 -1.65
CA ALA A 99 11.69 -6.16 -1.43
C ALA A 99 12.75 -5.06 -1.58
N ASP A 100 12.47 -4.00 -2.33
CA ASP A 100 13.44 -3.00 -2.76
C ASP A 100 12.93 -1.55 -2.67
N ALA A 101 11.61 -1.32 -2.69
CA ALA A 101 11.06 0.02 -2.52
C ALA A 101 11.13 0.47 -1.05
N PRO A 102 11.50 1.74 -0.77
CA PRO A 102 11.45 2.29 0.57
C PRO A 102 10.05 2.17 1.19
N MET A 103 9.99 1.65 2.41
CA MET A 103 8.72 1.46 3.13
C MET A 103 8.52 2.53 4.18
N PHE A 104 7.31 3.07 4.24
CA PHE A 104 6.92 4.08 5.21
C PHE A 104 5.67 3.66 5.98
N VAL A 105 5.73 3.85 7.29
CA VAL A 105 4.60 3.66 8.20
C VAL A 105 4.34 4.99 8.90
N MET A 106 3.12 5.49 8.79
CA MET A 106 2.73 6.76 9.38
C MET A 106 2.83 6.71 10.90
N GLY A 107 3.43 7.75 11.49
CA GLY A 107 3.73 7.83 12.93
C GLY A 107 5.00 7.10 13.34
N VAL A 108 5.73 6.47 12.41
CA VAL A 108 6.96 5.70 12.71
C VAL A 108 8.18 6.27 12.01
N ASN A 109 8.13 6.45 10.70
CA ASN A 109 9.28 6.86 9.89
C ASN A 109 8.94 7.74 8.67
N GLU A 110 7.79 8.38 8.64
CA GLU A 110 7.38 9.28 7.57
C GLU A 110 8.27 10.51 7.44
N ASP A 111 8.96 10.88 8.51
CA ASP A 111 9.95 11.96 8.54
C ASP A 111 11.15 11.69 7.61
N LYS A 112 11.40 10.43 7.29
CA LYS A 112 12.46 10.00 6.37
C LYS A 112 12.05 10.01 4.90
N TYR A 113 10.80 10.41 4.60
CA TYR A 113 10.32 10.47 3.23
C TYR A 113 11.06 11.57 2.45
N ASP A 114 11.58 11.19 1.28
CA ASP A 114 12.19 12.11 0.34
C ASP A 114 11.28 12.28 -0.91
N LYS A 115 11.06 13.53 -1.27
CA LYS A 115 10.27 13.89 -2.46
C LYS A 115 10.87 13.41 -3.78
N SER A 116 12.14 13.08 -3.81
CA SER A 116 12.81 12.48 -5.00
C SER A 116 12.35 11.05 -5.28
N LEU A 117 11.87 10.32 -4.27
CA LEU A 117 11.41 8.95 -4.42
C LEU A 117 10.19 8.87 -5.34
N THR A 118 10.29 8.08 -6.39
CA THR A 118 9.21 7.87 -7.37
C THR A 118 8.28 6.75 -6.94
N VAL A 119 8.84 5.67 -6.41
CA VAL A 119 8.12 4.50 -5.93
C VAL A 119 8.38 4.32 -4.44
N VAL A 120 7.33 4.16 -3.67
CA VAL A 120 7.39 3.87 -2.24
C VAL A 120 6.37 2.78 -1.88
N SER A 121 6.55 2.16 -0.72
CA SER A 121 5.60 1.19 -0.19
C SER A 121 5.03 1.69 1.14
N ASN A 122 3.75 1.43 1.39
CA ASN A 122 3.13 1.64 2.70
C ASN A 122 3.24 0.44 3.64
N ALA A 123 4.11 -0.53 3.29
CA ALA A 123 4.36 -1.76 4.03
C ALA A 123 3.13 -2.71 4.10
N SER A 124 3.14 -3.67 5.02
CA SER A 124 2.06 -4.63 5.20
C SER A 124 1.05 -4.18 6.25
N CYS A 125 -0.12 -4.82 6.28
CA CYS A 125 -1.11 -4.64 7.34
C CYS A 125 -0.52 -5.01 8.73
N THR A 126 0.24 -6.09 8.81
CA THR A 126 0.95 -6.50 10.03
C THR A 126 1.95 -5.46 10.49
N THR A 127 2.72 -4.89 9.55
CA THR A 127 3.69 -3.84 9.84
C THR A 127 3.01 -2.56 10.34
N ASN A 128 1.92 -2.15 9.68
CA ASN A 128 1.18 -0.96 10.09
C ASN A 128 0.51 -1.11 11.47
N CYS A 129 0.19 -2.33 11.88
CA CYS A 129 -0.30 -2.62 13.23
C CYS A 129 0.85 -2.60 14.26
N LEU A 130 1.94 -3.32 13.98
CA LEU A 130 3.00 -3.57 14.96
C LEU A 130 3.97 -2.41 15.13
N ALA A 131 4.38 -1.76 14.06
CA ALA A 131 5.45 -0.77 14.12
C ALA A 131 5.12 0.45 14.99
N PRO A 132 3.90 1.05 14.92
CA PRO A 132 3.52 2.12 15.84
C PRO A 132 3.51 1.67 17.30
N LEU A 133 3.00 0.47 17.58
CA LEU A 133 2.98 -0.10 18.94
C LEU A 133 4.39 -0.31 19.47
N ALA A 134 5.24 -0.95 18.68
CA ALA A 134 6.63 -1.18 19.05
C ALA A 134 7.38 0.14 19.27
N LYS A 135 7.12 1.14 18.43
CA LYS A 135 7.73 2.48 18.60
C LYS A 135 7.35 3.11 19.92
N VAL A 136 6.08 3.12 20.27
CA VAL A 136 5.60 3.71 21.53
C VAL A 136 6.24 3.00 22.73
N ILE A 137 6.30 1.67 22.71
CA ILE A 137 6.93 0.90 23.81
C ILE A 137 8.43 1.20 23.87
N ASN A 138 9.11 1.20 22.74
CA ASN A 138 10.54 1.45 22.70
C ASN A 138 10.90 2.86 23.16
N ASP A 139 10.17 3.87 22.74
CA ASP A 139 10.45 5.27 23.05
C ASP A 139 10.24 5.58 24.54
N ASN A 140 9.33 4.86 25.22
CA ASN A 140 9.00 5.12 26.63
C ASN A 140 9.72 4.17 27.61
N PHE A 141 10.00 2.94 27.22
CA PHE A 141 10.51 1.89 28.13
C PHE A 141 11.80 1.23 27.64
N GLY A 142 12.12 1.37 26.36
CA GLY A 142 13.17 0.61 25.71
C GLY A 142 12.79 -0.87 25.49
N ILE A 143 13.08 -1.39 24.30
CA ILE A 143 12.89 -2.82 23.98
C ILE A 143 14.26 -3.46 23.89
N ILE A 144 14.52 -4.45 24.78
CA ILE A 144 15.74 -5.25 24.76
C ILE A 144 15.59 -6.44 23.82
N GLU A 145 14.46 -7.14 23.93
CA GLU A 145 14.13 -8.28 23.09
C GLU A 145 12.65 -8.29 22.75
N GLY A 146 12.30 -8.81 21.57
CA GLY A 146 10.91 -8.93 21.13
C GLY A 146 10.71 -10.19 20.30
N ARG A 147 9.60 -10.89 20.51
CA ARG A 147 9.15 -11.99 19.68
C ARG A 147 7.79 -11.67 19.08
N ILE A 148 7.70 -11.79 17.77
CA ILE A 148 6.45 -11.58 17.04
C ILE A 148 5.88 -12.93 16.65
N ASN A 149 4.67 -13.22 17.10
CA ASN A 149 3.89 -14.35 16.65
C ASN A 149 2.71 -13.79 15.83
N SER A 150 2.72 -14.04 14.54
CA SER A 150 1.61 -13.68 13.65
C SER A 150 0.99 -14.96 13.10
N PRO A 151 -0.34 -15.12 13.17
CA PRO A 151 -1.02 -16.28 12.54
C PRO A 151 -1.00 -16.20 11.02
N VAL A 152 -0.66 -15.04 10.45
CA VAL A 152 -0.53 -14.82 9.01
C VAL A 152 0.94 -14.75 8.67
N LEU A 153 1.44 -15.85 8.17
CA LEU A 153 2.68 -16.07 7.41
C LEU A 153 3.90 -15.21 7.78
N LEU A 154 5.04 -15.88 7.95
CA LEU A 154 6.38 -15.31 8.01
C LEU A 154 6.59 -14.22 6.97
N ILE A 155 6.33 -12.98 7.33
CA ILE A 155 6.83 -11.85 6.59
C ILE A 155 8.17 -11.50 7.23
N THR A 156 9.23 -11.89 6.57
CA THR A 156 10.55 -11.34 6.82
C THR A 156 10.44 -9.83 6.61
N LEU A 157 10.64 -9.06 7.65
CA LEU A 157 10.61 -7.59 7.62
C LEU A 157 12.03 -7.10 7.32
N PRO A 158 12.43 -6.91 6.05
CA PRO A 158 13.82 -6.54 5.77
C PRO A 158 14.16 -5.10 6.11
N ASN A 159 13.21 -4.21 6.37
CA ASN A 159 13.50 -2.79 6.48
C ASN A 159 12.78 -1.99 7.58
N ILE A 160 12.14 -2.64 8.53
CA ILE A 160 11.82 -1.99 9.81
C ILE A 160 13.03 -2.08 10.76
N THR A 161 14.09 -2.68 10.29
CA THR A 161 15.31 -2.94 11.01
C THR A 161 16.18 -1.70 11.20
N ARG A 162 15.66 -0.72 11.86
CA ARG A 162 16.46 0.01 12.81
C ARG A 162 15.81 0.03 14.19
N PHE A 163 15.01 -1.00 14.44
CA PHE A 163 14.87 -1.51 15.79
C PHE A 163 15.97 -2.55 15.97
N ASN A 164 17.17 -2.09 16.36
CA ASN A 164 18.36 -2.88 16.64
C ASN A 164 18.62 -4.04 15.66
N ASP A 165 19.55 -3.84 14.72
CA ASP A 165 20.13 -4.87 13.84
C ASP A 165 20.72 -6.09 14.58
N HIS A 166 20.61 -6.15 15.88
CA HIS A 166 21.23 -7.18 16.72
C HIS A 166 20.34 -8.39 17.02
N CYS A 167 19.02 -8.28 16.87
CA CYS A 167 18.14 -9.39 17.26
C CYS A 167 17.66 -10.28 16.11
N SER A 168 17.86 -9.88 14.84
CA SER A 168 17.36 -10.65 13.69
C SER A 168 18.37 -11.66 13.10
N ARG A 169 19.62 -11.71 13.58
CA ARG A 169 20.65 -12.58 12.99
C ARG A 169 21.24 -13.65 13.93
N HIS A 170 20.90 -13.68 15.19
CA HIS A 170 21.42 -14.69 16.09
C HIS A 170 20.32 -15.32 16.92
N ASN A 171 20.23 -16.65 16.86
CA ASN A 171 19.66 -17.46 17.92
C ASN A 171 20.32 -17.03 19.23
N CYS A 172 19.69 -16.16 19.99
CA CYS A 172 20.11 -15.86 21.35
C CYS A 172 19.75 -17.07 22.22
N HIS A 173 20.64 -18.05 22.26
CA HIS A 173 20.70 -18.95 23.39
C HIS A 173 21.37 -18.18 24.54
N PRO A 174 20.80 -18.18 25.75
CA PRO A 174 21.52 -17.69 26.91
C PRO A 174 22.75 -18.59 27.10
N LYS A 175 23.94 -18.00 26.97
CA LYS A 175 25.13 -18.66 27.47
C LYS A 175 25.12 -18.52 28.98
N ASP A 176 25.18 -19.70 29.62
CA ASP A 176 25.39 -19.89 31.04
C ASP A 176 26.50 -18.98 31.58
N SER A 177 26.19 -18.35 32.68
CA SER A 177 27.13 -18.04 33.78
C SER A 177 26.34 -17.60 35.00
#